data_fc6885be3a90e4a66c608edb61e7fcb1
#
_entry.id   fc6885be3a90e4a66c608edb61e7fcb1
#
_cell.length_a   1.000
_cell.length_b   1.000
_cell.length_c   1.000
_cell.angle_alpha   90.00
_cell.angle_beta   90.00
_cell.angle_gamma   90.00
#
_symmetry.space_group_name_H-M   'P 1'
#
loop_
_entity.id
_entity.type
_entity.pdbx_description
1 polymer ?
#
loop_
_entity_poly.entity_id
_entity_poly.type
_entity_poly.pdbx_seq_one_letter_code
_entity_poly.pdbx_strand_id
1 'polypeptide(L)'
;MGQLSGPTDPAADARWSAQHRRKGFLTDTSICIGCKACEVACKEWNHNPADGDLELLGSSYDNTGSLGANTWRHVAFIEQGADAIANARESGRQLIDLGMPKMPGAATDIAPPATDQFRWLMASDVCKHCTHAGCLDVCPTGSLFRTEFGTVVVQDDVCNGCGNCVPACPFGVIERRTDGTAAPKSARGAAPGVVGVGIAQKCTMCYDRLVDGGTPACAKTCPTESIKFGDYDDLVADARERVARLHAQGRTEARLYGANEHDGVGGTGSVFLLLDEPEVYGLPPDPRVGTADLPAMFKRSALAAAGMLAAAAVAFLGG
;
A
#
# COMPACT_ATOMS: atom_id res chain seq x y z
N MET A 1 19.06 11.66 5.01
CA MET A 1 17.70 12.17 5.33
C MET A 1 17.00 12.52 4.01
N GLY A 2 16.62 11.52 3.26
CA GLY A 2 16.11 11.72 1.91
C GLY A 2 14.60 11.89 1.81
N GLN A 3 13.81 11.32 2.74
CA GLN A 3 12.36 11.25 2.57
C GLN A 3 11.63 12.60 2.65
N LEU A 4 12.08 13.54 3.47
CA LEU A 4 11.56 14.91 3.51
C LEU A 4 12.00 15.76 2.32
N SER A 5 12.95 15.30 1.52
CA SER A 5 13.58 16.05 0.43
C SER A 5 13.08 15.66 -0.97
N GLY A 6 12.20 14.70 -1.11
CA GLY A 6 11.71 14.21 -2.41
C GLY A 6 11.92 12.71 -2.61
N PRO A 7 11.77 12.22 -3.86
CA PRO A 7 11.95 10.79 -4.17
C PRO A 7 13.30 10.30 -3.67
N THR A 8 13.30 9.19 -2.97
CA THR A 8 14.48 8.66 -2.33
C THR A 8 14.88 7.35 -3.01
N ASP A 9 16.18 7.18 -3.21
CA ASP A 9 16.74 5.86 -3.46
C ASP A 9 16.82 5.12 -2.13
N PRO A 10 16.01 4.08 -1.90
CA PRO A 10 16.02 3.36 -0.64
C PRO A 10 17.38 2.78 -0.26
N ALA A 11 18.19 2.39 -1.23
CA ALA A 11 19.53 1.86 -1.02
C ALA A 11 20.50 2.96 -0.56
N ALA A 12 20.45 4.13 -1.21
CA ALA A 12 21.26 5.30 -0.84
C ALA A 12 20.87 5.83 0.54
N ASP A 13 19.58 5.89 0.86
CA ASP A 13 19.09 6.35 2.17
C ASP A 13 19.53 5.45 3.31
N ALA A 14 19.51 4.14 3.10
CA ALA A 14 19.99 3.16 4.05
C ALA A 14 21.53 3.07 4.12
N ARG A 15 22.24 3.75 3.21
CA ARG A 15 23.71 3.70 3.07
C ARG A 15 24.27 2.30 2.87
N TRP A 16 23.53 1.45 2.16
CA TRP A 16 23.98 0.10 1.87
C TRP A 16 25.08 0.13 0.82
N SER A 17 26.17 -0.53 1.11
CA SER A 17 27.31 -0.67 0.19
C SER A 17 27.06 -1.68 -0.95
N ALA A 18 26.11 -2.59 -0.74
CA ALA A 18 25.68 -3.55 -1.74
C ALA A 18 24.47 -2.99 -2.52
N GLN A 19 24.51 -3.06 -3.82
CA GLN A 19 23.38 -2.71 -4.69
C GLN A 19 22.33 -3.83 -4.62
N HIS A 20 21.47 -3.77 -3.63
CA HIS A 20 20.29 -4.61 -3.57
C HIS A 20 19.20 -3.99 -4.43
N ARG A 21 18.66 -4.75 -5.40
CA ARG A 21 17.47 -4.33 -6.13
C ARG A 21 16.28 -4.29 -5.16
N ARG A 22 15.50 -3.22 -5.26
CA ARG A 22 14.27 -3.07 -4.48
C ARG A 22 13.37 -4.29 -4.69
N LYS A 23 12.87 -4.88 -3.63
CA LYS A 23 11.88 -5.95 -3.67
C LYS A 23 10.47 -5.42 -3.49
N GLY A 24 9.49 -6.15 -4.02
CA GLY A 24 8.11 -5.76 -3.94
C GLY A 24 7.14 -6.92 -4.07
N PHE A 25 5.85 -6.58 -3.97
CA PHE A 25 4.74 -7.46 -4.32
C PHE A 25 4.02 -6.95 -5.56
N LEU A 26 3.55 -7.88 -6.38
CA LEU A 26 2.45 -7.66 -7.31
C LEU A 26 1.27 -8.51 -6.85
N THR A 27 0.13 -7.88 -6.61
CA THR A 27 -1.13 -8.56 -6.33
C THR A 27 -2.07 -8.42 -7.54
N ASP A 28 -2.26 -9.50 -8.30
CA ASP A 28 -3.18 -9.56 -9.44
C ASP A 28 -4.57 -10.01 -8.95
N THR A 29 -5.48 -9.06 -8.77
CA THR A 29 -6.84 -9.36 -8.32
C THR A 29 -7.67 -10.10 -9.37
N SER A 30 -7.24 -10.12 -10.63
CA SER A 30 -7.96 -10.80 -11.73
C SER A 30 -7.92 -12.32 -11.62
N ILE A 31 -7.00 -12.87 -10.83
CA ILE A 31 -6.80 -14.31 -10.62
C ILE A 31 -6.85 -14.71 -9.14
N CYS A 32 -7.13 -13.77 -8.25
CA CYS A 32 -7.34 -14.08 -6.84
C CYS A 32 -8.64 -14.84 -6.66
N ILE A 33 -8.59 -15.94 -5.92
CA ILE A 33 -9.76 -16.79 -5.63
C ILE A 33 -10.28 -16.65 -4.20
N GLY A 34 -9.75 -15.70 -3.42
CA GLY A 34 -10.21 -15.44 -2.05
C GLY A 34 -9.97 -16.56 -1.05
N CYS A 35 -9.06 -17.47 -1.31
CA CYS A 35 -8.86 -18.67 -0.46
C CYS A 35 -8.28 -18.38 0.94
N LYS A 36 -7.84 -17.12 1.20
CA LYS A 36 -7.22 -16.66 2.46
C LYS A 36 -5.93 -17.38 2.89
N ALA A 37 -5.38 -18.29 2.09
CA ALA A 37 -4.12 -18.98 2.41
C ALA A 37 -2.97 -18.02 2.71
N CYS A 38 -2.92 -16.88 2.01
CA CYS A 38 -1.94 -15.83 2.23
C CYS A 38 -2.09 -15.13 3.60
N GLU A 39 -3.31 -14.96 4.07
CA GLU A 39 -3.63 -14.38 5.37
C GLU A 39 -3.22 -15.33 6.50
N VAL A 40 -3.61 -16.60 6.38
CA VAL A 40 -3.20 -17.65 7.34
C VAL A 40 -1.70 -17.80 7.40
N ALA A 41 -1.03 -17.93 6.25
CA ALA A 41 0.44 -18.06 6.21
C ALA A 41 1.16 -16.84 6.81
N CYS A 42 0.61 -15.63 6.64
CA CYS A 42 1.14 -14.42 7.25
C CYS A 42 1.00 -14.46 8.77
N LYS A 43 -0.17 -14.87 9.29
CA LYS A 43 -0.42 -14.98 10.73
C LYS A 43 0.50 -16.01 11.38
N GLU A 44 0.56 -17.19 10.81
CA GLU A 44 1.37 -18.30 11.32
C GLU A 44 2.86 -17.95 11.32
N TRP A 45 3.39 -17.45 10.20
CA TRP A 45 4.81 -17.14 10.09
C TRP A 45 5.26 -16.02 11.03
N ASN A 46 4.44 -14.98 11.18
CA ASN A 46 4.79 -13.81 12.01
C ASN A 46 4.27 -13.93 13.45
N HIS A 47 3.70 -15.06 13.84
CA HIS A 47 3.11 -15.29 15.17
C HIS A 47 2.11 -14.20 15.57
N ASN A 48 1.35 -13.69 14.60
CA ASN A 48 0.35 -12.67 14.87
C ASN A 48 -0.83 -13.28 15.62
N PRO A 49 -1.28 -12.66 16.71
CA PRO A 49 -2.41 -13.16 17.47
C PRO A 49 -3.71 -13.12 16.68
N ALA A 50 -4.72 -13.81 17.16
CA ALA A 50 -6.07 -13.73 16.61
C ALA A 50 -6.62 -12.30 16.73
N ASP A 51 -7.46 -11.92 15.80
CA ASP A 51 -8.09 -10.59 15.73
C ASP A 51 -9.48 -10.62 16.40
N GLY A 52 -9.48 -10.84 17.69
CA GLY A 52 -10.69 -10.97 18.50
C GLY A 52 -11.39 -12.32 18.35
N ASP A 53 -12.65 -12.35 18.74
CA ASP A 53 -13.49 -13.54 18.65
C ASP A 53 -14.00 -13.75 17.22
N LEU A 54 -14.33 -15.01 16.89
CA LEU A 54 -14.96 -15.34 15.62
C LEU A 54 -16.38 -14.78 15.62
N GLU A 55 -16.63 -13.80 14.77
CA GLU A 55 -17.93 -13.16 14.58
C GLU A 55 -18.31 -13.18 13.11
N LEU A 56 -19.61 -13.33 12.85
CA LEU A 56 -20.15 -13.11 11.51
C LEU A 56 -20.34 -11.61 11.31
N LEU A 57 -19.51 -11.01 10.47
CA LEU A 57 -19.54 -9.55 10.21
C LEU A 57 -20.64 -9.15 9.22
N GLY A 58 -21.44 -10.10 8.72
CA GLY A 58 -22.46 -9.83 7.72
C GLY A 58 -21.93 -9.58 6.30
N SER A 59 -20.62 -9.51 6.13
CA SER A 59 -19.95 -9.56 4.85
C SER A 59 -19.49 -10.99 4.56
N SER A 60 -19.59 -11.40 3.33
CA SER A 60 -19.30 -12.74 2.89
C SER A 60 -17.87 -13.16 3.25
N TYR A 61 -17.70 -14.22 4.01
CA TYR A 61 -16.43 -14.94 4.27
C TYR A 61 -15.31 -14.17 4.97
N ASP A 62 -15.56 -12.97 5.45
CA ASP A 62 -14.57 -12.18 6.11
C ASP A 62 -14.94 -11.91 7.57
N ASN A 63 -14.17 -12.49 8.48
CA ASN A 63 -14.36 -12.31 9.92
C ASN A 63 -13.24 -11.46 10.57
N THR A 64 -12.26 -10.99 9.81
CA THR A 64 -11.18 -10.13 10.32
C THR A 64 -11.44 -8.65 10.07
N GLY A 65 -12.24 -8.30 9.07
CA GLY A 65 -12.72 -6.96 8.74
C GLY A 65 -11.72 -6.09 8.01
N SER A 66 -10.47 -6.03 8.41
CA SER A 66 -9.46 -5.14 7.81
C SER A 66 -8.05 -5.43 8.28
N LEU A 67 -7.05 -4.77 7.66
CA LEU A 67 -5.68 -4.72 8.15
C LEU A 67 -5.59 -4.03 9.53
N GLY A 68 -4.64 -4.48 10.34
CA GLY A 68 -4.40 -3.95 11.68
C GLY A 68 -3.13 -4.53 12.31
N ALA A 69 -2.97 -4.32 13.62
CA ALA A 69 -1.80 -4.79 14.37
C ALA A 69 -1.66 -6.31 14.38
N ASN A 70 -2.77 -7.03 14.31
CA ASN A 70 -2.81 -8.48 14.38
C ASN A 70 -3.08 -9.14 13.01
N THR A 71 -3.54 -8.39 12.02
CA THR A 71 -3.80 -8.87 10.66
C THR A 71 -3.01 -8.03 9.67
N TRP A 72 -1.83 -8.51 9.27
CA TRP A 72 -0.92 -7.78 8.38
C TRP A 72 -1.20 -8.01 6.90
N ARG A 73 -1.96 -9.04 6.58
CA ARG A 73 -2.48 -9.32 5.25
C ARG A 73 -3.95 -9.70 5.39
N HIS A 74 -4.78 -9.07 4.58
CA HIS A 74 -6.22 -9.22 4.64
C HIS A 74 -6.79 -9.43 3.24
N VAL A 75 -7.73 -10.36 3.08
CA VAL A 75 -8.40 -10.60 1.80
C VAL A 75 -9.79 -10.00 1.85
N ALA A 76 -9.97 -8.92 1.11
CA ALA A 76 -11.26 -8.27 0.92
C ALA A 76 -12.11 -9.02 -0.13
N PHE A 77 -13.42 -9.09 0.13
CA PHE A 77 -14.43 -9.66 -0.75
C PHE A 77 -15.42 -8.56 -1.13
N ILE A 78 -15.58 -8.30 -2.42
CA ILE A 78 -16.41 -7.23 -2.93
C ILE A 78 -17.37 -7.82 -3.95
N GLU A 79 -18.66 -7.71 -3.68
CA GLU A 79 -19.72 -8.19 -4.57
C GLU A 79 -20.13 -7.08 -5.54
N GLN A 80 -20.22 -7.40 -6.83
CA GLN A 80 -20.63 -6.47 -7.86
C GLN A 80 -21.73 -7.06 -8.73
N GLY A 81 -22.85 -6.32 -8.87
CA GLY A 81 -23.89 -6.60 -9.84
C GLY A 81 -23.55 -6.02 -11.23
N ALA A 82 -24.43 -6.27 -12.19
CA ALA A 82 -24.24 -5.90 -13.59
C ALA A 82 -23.93 -4.42 -13.81
N ASP A 83 -24.64 -3.53 -13.10
CA ASP A 83 -24.45 -2.08 -13.24
C ASP A 83 -23.06 -1.63 -12.75
N ALA A 84 -22.58 -2.17 -11.65
CA ALA A 84 -21.24 -1.88 -11.13
C ALA A 84 -20.16 -2.34 -12.11
N ILE A 85 -20.34 -3.53 -12.70
CA ILE A 85 -19.41 -4.07 -13.70
C ILE A 85 -19.40 -3.21 -14.97
N ALA A 86 -20.57 -2.78 -15.45
CA ALA A 86 -20.69 -1.90 -16.62
C ALA A 86 -20.00 -0.54 -16.37
N ASN A 87 -20.22 0.06 -15.19
CA ASN A 87 -19.60 1.32 -14.81
C ASN A 87 -18.06 1.20 -14.72
N ALA A 88 -17.55 0.12 -14.12
CA ALA A 88 -16.12 -0.14 -14.06
C ALA A 88 -15.48 -0.23 -15.45
N ARG A 89 -16.13 -0.92 -16.39
CA ARG A 89 -15.69 -1.04 -17.79
C ARG A 89 -15.71 0.29 -18.51
N GLU A 90 -16.75 1.10 -18.29
CA GLU A 90 -16.85 2.43 -18.89
C GLU A 90 -15.77 3.38 -18.35
N SER A 91 -15.57 3.40 -17.05
CA SER A 91 -14.46 4.15 -16.43
C SER A 91 -13.10 3.74 -17.03
N GLY A 92 -12.86 2.44 -17.18
CA GLY A 92 -11.64 1.93 -17.80
C GLY A 92 -11.47 2.39 -19.26
N ARG A 93 -12.55 2.40 -20.06
CA ARG A 93 -12.51 2.92 -21.43
C ARG A 93 -12.12 4.39 -21.48
N GLN A 94 -12.70 5.20 -20.59
CA GLN A 94 -12.36 6.63 -20.49
C GLN A 94 -10.90 6.86 -20.16
N LEU A 95 -10.33 6.07 -19.24
CA LEU A 95 -8.89 6.14 -18.92
C LEU A 95 -7.99 5.78 -20.11
N ILE A 96 -8.37 4.76 -20.89
CA ILE A 96 -7.63 4.37 -22.10
C ILE A 96 -7.69 5.50 -23.14
N ASP A 97 -8.84 6.16 -23.29
CA ASP A 97 -8.99 7.29 -24.23
C ASP A 97 -8.25 8.56 -23.81
N LEU A 98 -8.03 8.76 -22.50
CA LEU A 98 -7.27 9.91 -21.96
C LEU A 98 -5.75 9.81 -22.16
N GLY A 99 -5.24 8.78 -22.78
CA GLY A 99 -3.83 8.75 -23.19
C GLY A 99 -2.97 7.63 -22.60
N MET A 100 -3.56 6.58 -22.10
CA MET A 100 -2.81 5.33 -21.94
C MET A 100 -2.31 4.88 -23.32
N PRO A 101 -1.04 4.46 -23.47
CA PRO A 101 -0.49 4.09 -24.77
C PRO A 101 -1.37 3.02 -25.43
N LYS A 102 -1.97 3.35 -26.58
CA LYS A 102 -2.67 2.36 -27.41
C LYS A 102 -1.60 1.44 -28.00
N MET A 103 -1.63 0.18 -27.63
CA MET A 103 -0.77 -0.80 -28.31
C MET A 103 -1.19 -0.94 -29.77
N PRO A 104 -0.26 -0.89 -30.74
CA PRO A 104 -0.56 -1.13 -32.14
C PRO A 104 -1.20 -2.52 -32.30
N GLY A 105 -2.44 -2.57 -32.81
CA GLY A 105 -3.16 -3.82 -33.04
C GLY A 105 -4.18 -4.21 -31.94
N ALA A 106 -4.40 -3.40 -30.91
CA ALA A 106 -5.54 -3.60 -30.02
C ALA A 106 -6.84 -3.32 -30.80
N ALA A 107 -7.52 -4.39 -31.18
CA ALA A 107 -8.85 -4.28 -31.79
C ALA A 107 -9.81 -3.73 -30.70
N THR A 108 -10.29 -2.51 -30.92
CA THR A 108 -11.25 -1.82 -30.05
C THR A 108 -12.66 -2.40 -30.08
N ASP A 109 -12.88 -3.47 -30.86
CA ASP A 109 -14.18 -4.09 -31.11
C ASP A 109 -14.32 -5.54 -30.61
N ILE A 110 -13.54 -5.96 -29.64
CA ILE A 110 -13.86 -7.22 -28.96
C ILE A 110 -15.04 -6.92 -28.04
N ALA A 111 -16.23 -7.36 -28.45
CA ALA A 111 -17.37 -7.32 -27.55
C ALA A 111 -17.03 -8.02 -26.26
N PRO A 112 -17.20 -7.37 -25.09
CA PRO A 112 -16.93 -8.02 -23.83
C PRO A 112 -17.76 -9.31 -23.76
N PRO A 113 -17.26 -10.37 -23.15
CA PRO A 113 -18.06 -11.58 -22.96
C PRO A 113 -19.39 -11.19 -22.32
N ALA A 114 -20.47 -11.67 -22.92
CA ALA A 114 -21.87 -11.26 -22.64
C ALA A 114 -22.36 -11.81 -21.28
N THR A 115 -21.67 -11.49 -20.16
CA THR A 115 -21.86 -12.42 -19.09
C THR A 115 -21.97 -11.94 -17.69
N ASP A 116 -21.56 -10.76 -17.35
CA ASP A 116 -21.40 -10.61 -15.92
C ASP A 116 -22.62 -9.87 -15.34
N GLN A 117 -23.65 -10.64 -15.01
CA GLN A 117 -24.70 -10.14 -14.12
C GLN A 117 -24.20 -10.02 -12.67
N PHE A 118 -23.09 -10.72 -12.35
CA PHE A 118 -22.49 -10.74 -11.04
C PHE A 118 -21.01 -11.12 -11.12
N ARG A 119 -20.17 -10.50 -10.30
CA ARG A 119 -18.80 -10.95 -10.04
C ARG A 119 -18.38 -10.65 -8.60
N TRP A 120 -17.43 -11.43 -8.10
CA TRP A 120 -16.69 -11.09 -6.90
C TRP A 120 -15.32 -10.55 -7.28
N LEU A 121 -14.96 -9.43 -6.68
CA LEU A 121 -13.59 -8.94 -6.64
C LEU A 121 -12.97 -9.37 -5.33
N MET A 122 -11.82 -10.00 -5.40
CA MET A 122 -11.10 -10.49 -4.23
C MET A 122 -9.71 -9.88 -4.26
N ALA A 123 -9.35 -9.15 -3.22
CA ALA A 123 -8.07 -8.47 -3.13
C ALA A 123 -7.34 -8.82 -1.84
N SER A 124 -6.14 -9.37 -1.98
CA SER A 124 -5.25 -9.58 -0.85
C SER A 124 -4.48 -8.30 -0.56
N ASP A 125 -4.98 -7.52 0.39
CA ASP A 125 -4.38 -6.27 0.81
C ASP A 125 -3.27 -6.45 1.83
N VAL A 126 -2.32 -5.46 1.87
CA VAL A 126 -1.12 -5.50 2.69
C VAL A 126 -0.55 -4.09 2.86
N CYS A 127 0.43 -3.90 3.75
CA CYS A 127 1.21 -2.68 3.81
C CYS A 127 1.83 -2.34 2.44
N LYS A 128 1.75 -1.07 2.05
CA LYS A 128 2.19 -0.62 0.72
C LYS A 128 3.70 -0.42 0.62
N HIS A 129 4.45 -0.38 1.74
CA HIS A 129 5.90 -0.10 1.74
C HIS A 129 6.26 1.09 0.84
N CYS A 130 5.58 2.21 1.07
CA CYS A 130 5.64 3.43 0.26
C CYS A 130 7.08 3.91 0.03
N THR A 131 7.35 4.52 -1.13
CA THR A 131 8.63 5.18 -1.40
C THR A 131 8.80 6.38 -0.48
N HIS A 132 7.77 7.22 -0.38
CA HIS A 132 7.66 8.22 0.68
C HIS A 132 6.79 7.63 1.80
N ALA A 133 7.40 7.19 2.88
CA ALA A 133 6.69 6.52 3.96
C ALA A 133 6.42 7.48 5.12
N GLY A 134 5.24 8.10 5.14
CA GLY A 134 4.85 9.01 6.21
C GLY A 134 5.00 8.41 7.61
N CYS A 135 4.76 7.12 7.77
CA CYS A 135 4.96 6.42 9.04
C CYS A 135 6.42 6.43 9.51
N LEU A 136 7.37 6.37 8.58
CA LEU A 136 8.81 6.45 8.86
C LEU A 136 9.21 7.89 9.19
N ASP A 137 8.72 8.87 8.45
CA ASP A 137 9.05 10.29 8.60
C ASP A 137 8.68 10.84 10.00
N VAL A 138 7.57 10.38 10.55
CA VAL A 138 7.06 10.86 11.85
C VAL A 138 7.54 10.06 13.05
N CYS A 139 8.37 9.04 12.85
CA CYS A 139 8.84 8.19 13.95
C CYS A 139 9.92 8.89 14.77
N PRO A 140 9.67 9.30 16.04
CA PRO A 140 10.60 10.09 16.82
C PRO A 140 11.80 9.27 17.31
N THR A 141 11.66 7.93 17.40
CA THR A 141 12.72 7.04 17.88
C THR A 141 13.53 6.41 16.76
N GLY A 142 13.09 6.57 15.49
CA GLY A 142 13.70 5.87 14.36
C GLY A 142 13.44 4.36 14.34
N SER A 143 12.45 3.88 15.11
CA SER A 143 12.11 2.45 15.11
C SER A 143 11.53 1.98 13.77
N LEU A 144 10.91 2.89 12.99
CA LEU A 144 10.55 2.64 11.62
C LEU A 144 11.74 3.00 10.73
N PHE A 145 12.22 2.03 9.98
CA PHE A 145 13.37 2.22 9.09
C PHE A 145 13.17 1.47 7.78
N ARG A 146 13.99 1.81 6.78
CA ARG A 146 13.99 1.15 5.48
C ARG A 146 15.13 0.16 5.42
N THR A 147 14.83 -1.05 4.96
CA THR A 147 15.82 -2.12 4.81
C THR A 147 16.51 -2.05 3.44
N GLU A 148 17.58 -2.84 3.26
CA GLU A 148 18.31 -3.02 2.00
C GLU A 148 17.44 -3.47 0.83
N PHE A 149 16.32 -4.11 1.12
CA PHE A 149 15.34 -4.54 0.12
C PHE A 149 14.30 -3.46 -0.23
N GLY A 150 14.43 -2.26 0.36
CA GLY A 150 13.48 -1.17 0.18
C GLY A 150 12.20 -1.32 1.00
N THR A 151 12.10 -2.33 1.87
CA THR A 151 10.93 -2.52 2.73
C THR A 151 10.98 -1.57 3.93
N VAL A 152 9.83 -1.17 4.45
CA VAL A 152 9.74 -0.41 5.70
C VAL A 152 9.34 -1.37 6.79
N VAL A 153 10.12 -1.44 7.87
CA VAL A 153 9.88 -2.33 9.02
C VAL A 153 9.84 -1.55 10.31
N VAL A 154 9.25 -2.14 11.33
CA VAL A 154 9.26 -1.64 12.72
C VAL A 154 10.27 -2.46 13.49
N GLN A 155 11.15 -1.79 14.23
CA GLN A 155 12.03 -2.42 15.20
C GLN A 155 11.37 -2.32 16.58
N ASP A 156 10.90 -3.44 17.08
CA ASP A 156 10.01 -3.53 18.22
C ASP A 156 10.67 -3.02 19.53
N ASP A 157 11.95 -3.32 19.72
CA ASP A 157 12.72 -2.92 20.91
C ASP A 157 13.09 -1.42 20.96
N VAL A 158 12.97 -0.72 19.82
CA VAL A 158 13.20 0.73 19.71
C VAL A 158 11.88 1.51 19.72
N CYS A 159 10.76 0.85 19.42
CA CYS A 159 9.44 1.49 19.37
C CYS A 159 8.96 1.83 20.78
N ASN A 160 8.70 3.12 21.03
CA ASN A 160 8.14 3.60 22.31
C ASN A 160 6.59 3.64 22.35
N GLY A 161 5.90 3.18 21.28
CA GLY A 161 4.45 3.12 21.24
C GLY A 161 3.74 4.48 21.13
N CYS A 162 4.40 5.56 20.72
CA CYS A 162 3.80 6.91 20.64
C CYS A 162 2.59 7.01 19.70
N GLY A 163 2.50 6.14 18.69
CA GLY A 163 1.37 6.06 17.76
C GLY A 163 1.35 7.10 16.64
N ASN A 164 2.37 7.97 16.51
CA ASN A 164 2.41 9.00 15.46
C ASN A 164 2.33 8.42 14.05
N CYS A 165 2.84 7.20 13.84
CA CYS A 165 2.81 6.50 12.56
C CYS A 165 1.40 6.09 12.11
N VAL A 166 0.46 5.96 13.04
CA VAL A 166 -0.92 5.54 12.74
C VAL A 166 -1.65 6.57 11.87
N PRO A 167 -1.81 7.84 12.29
CA PRO A 167 -2.45 8.85 11.45
C PRO A 167 -1.60 9.29 10.26
N ALA A 168 -0.29 9.02 10.26
CA ALA A 168 0.59 9.38 9.17
C ALA A 168 0.52 8.39 7.98
N CYS A 169 -0.12 7.24 8.15
CA CYS A 169 -0.29 6.27 7.10
C CYS A 169 -1.55 6.57 6.26
N PRO A 170 -1.42 6.96 4.98
CA PRO A 170 -2.58 7.27 4.16
C PRO A 170 -3.45 6.04 3.84
N PHE A 171 -2.93 4.84 4.09
CA PHE A 171 -3.62 3.57 3.85
C PHE A 171 -4.23 2.97 5.13
N GLY A 172 -3.98 3.54 6.30
CA GLY A 172 -4.50 3.04 7.58
C GLY A 172 -4.04 1.63 7.98
N VAL A 173 -2.89 1.18 7.47
CA VAL A 173 -2.44 -0.22 7.64
C VAL A 173 -1.51 -0.46 8.82
N ILE A 174 -0.99 0.59 9.43
CA ILE A 174 -0.15 0.49 10.64
C ILE A 174 -0.97 0.82 11.87
N GLU A 175 -0.85 -0.02 12.88
CA GLU A 175 -1.61 0.11 14.11
C GLU A 175 -0.76 -0.27 15.30
N ARG A 176 -1.05 0.25 16.49
CA ARG A 176 -0.43 -0.27 17.72
C ARG A 176 -1.16 -1.52 18.17
N ARG A 177 -0.43 -2.55 18.51
CA ARG A 177 -1.04 -3.72 19.16
C ARG A 177 -1.61 -3.29 20.51
N THR A 178 -2.87 -3.62 20.75
CA THR A 178 -3.59 -3.02 21.88
C THR A 178 -3.08 -3.46 23.24
N ASP A 179 -3.03 -2.50 24.15
CA ASP A 179 -2.85 -2.65 25.59
C ASP A 179 -4.10 -2.20 26.37
N GLY A 180 -5.24 -2.05 25.66
CA GLY A 180 -6.47 -1.49 26.20
C GLY A 180 -6.60 0.02 26.04
N THR A 181 -5.56 0.72 25.55
CA THR A 181 -5.58 2.19 25.33
C THR A 181 -5.61 2.57 23.86
N ALA A 182 -5.45 1.62 22.95
CA ALA A 182 -5.32 1.85 21.52
C ALA A 182 -6.68 1.98 20.81
N ALA A 183 -6.60 2.37 19.55
CA ALA A 183 -7.73 2.67 18.68
C ALA A 183 -8.80 1.55 18.58
N PRO A 184 -10.04 1.89 18.17
CA PRO A 184 -11.22 1.00 18.26
C PRO A 184 -11.09 -0.37 17.58
N LYS A 185 -10.27 -0.48 16.54
CA LYS A 185 -10.05 -1.77 15.83
C LYS A 185 -9.40 -2.85 16.70
N SER A 186 -8.62 -2.44 17.68
CA SER A 186 -7.85 -3.31 18.57
C SER A 186 -8.27 -3.19 20.04
N ALA A 187 -9.45 -2.65 20.32
CA ALA A 187 -9.96 -2.41 21.67
C ALA A 187 -10.25 -3.68 22.50
N ARG A 188 -10.05 -4.86 21.92
CA ARG A 188 -10.16 -6.14 22.62
C ARG A 188 -8.83 -6.47 23.24
N GLY A 189 -8.68 -6.29 24.53
CA GLY A 189 -7.44 -6.43 25.26
C GLY A 189 -6.55 -7.59 24.81
N ALA A 190 -5.24 -7.39 24.83
CA ALA A 190 -4.29 -8.42 24.42
C ALA A 190 -4.45 -9.67 25.29
N ALA A 191 -4.51 -10.84 24.65
CA ALA A 191 -4.51 -12.12 25.34
C ALA A 191 -3.18 -12.32 26.10
N PRO A 192 -3.16 -13.05 27.21
CA PRO A 192 -1.93 -13.40 27.90
C PRO A 192 -0.88 -14.01 26.94
N GLY A 193 0.36 -13.52 27.00
CA GLY A 193 1.44 -13.99 26.13
C GLY A 193 1.56 -13.32 24.76
N VAL A 194 0.71 -12.35 24.43
CA VAL A 194 0.83 -11.56 23.19
C VAL A 194 2.03 -10.62 23.31
N VAL A 195 3.00 -10.76 22.39
CA VAL A 195 4.18 -9.91 22.31
C VAL A 195 3.88 -8.60 21.56
N GLY A 196 4.67 -7.56 21.85
CA GLY A 196 4.57 -6.29 21.13
C GLY A 196 3.32 -5.47 21.48
N VAL A 197 2.73 -5.65 22.65
CA VAL A 197 1.61 -4.82 23.17
C VAL A 197 2.05 -3.36 23.28
N GLY A 198 1.23 -2.44 22.78
CA GLY A 198 1.54 -1.00 22.73
C GLY A 198 2.44 -0.59 21.57
N ILE A 199 3.11 -1.51 20.90
CA ILE A 199 4.06 -1.27 19.83
C ILE A 199 3.36 -1.23 18.47
N ALA A 200 3.85 -0.38 17.57
CA ALA A 200 3.36 -0.30 16.20
C ALA A 200 3.65 -1.61 15.45
N GLN A 201 2.65 -2.11 14.73
CA GLN A 201 2.72 -3.36 13.99
C GLN A 201 2.20 -3.15 12.56
N LYS A 202 2.83 -3.80 11.61
CA LYS A 202 2.44 -3.86 10.21
C LYS A 202 3.25 -4.92 9.48
N CYS A 203 2.88 -5.27 8.26
CA CYS A 203 3.67 -6.16 7.40
C CYS A 203 5.14 -5.70 7.30
N THR A 204 6.08 -6.63 7.46
CA THR A 204 7.52 -6.45 7.31
C THR A 204 8.03 -6.90 5.93
N MET A 205 7.17 -7.41 5.08
CA MET A 205 7.50 -8.17 3.85
C MET A 205 8.28 -9.47 4.17
N CYS A 206 8.08 -10.01 5.38
CA CYS A 206 8.86 -11.13 5.93
C CYS A 206 10.37 -10.87 5.80
N TYR A 207 10.85 -9.76 6.35
CA TYR A 207 12.25 -9.32 6.26
C TYR A 207 13.24 -10.42 6.67
N ASP A 208 12.92 -11.17 7.71
CA ASP A 208 13.66 -12.34 8.18
C ASP A 208 13.87 -13.37 7.05
N ARG A 209 12.80 -13.68 6.29
CA ARG A 209 12.91 -14.60 5.15
C ARG A 209 13.72 -14.00 4.01
N LEU A 210 13.64 -12.69 3.78
CA LEU A 210 14.38 -12.02 2.71
C LEU A 210 15.88 -12.06 2.97
N VAL A 211 16.30 -11.88 4.20
CA VAL A 211 17.72 -11.98 4.61
C VAL A 211 18.27 -13.39 4.30
N ASP A 212 17.46 -14.41 4.48
CA ASP A 212 17.81 -15.80 4.17
C ASP A 212 17.61 -16.16 2.67
N GLY A 213 17.32 -15.17 1.81
CA GLY A 213 17.06 -15.39 0.38
C GLY A 213 15.71 -16.06 0.09
N GLY A 214 14.81 -16.11 1.07
CA GLY A 214 13.51 -16.74 0.94
C GLY A 214 12.42 -15.81 0.38
N THR A 215 11.29 -16.42 0.01
CA THR A 215 10.08 -15.72 -0.44
C THR A 215 9.15 -15.46 0.75
N PRO A 216 8.49 -14.27 0.83
CA PRO A 216 7.49 -14.01 1.86
C PRO A 216 6.42 -15.10 1.93
N ALA A 217 6.00 -15.44 3.16
CA ALA A 217 5.09 -16.56 3.42
C ALA A 217 3.79 -16.48 2.59
N CYS A 218 3.20 -15.28 2.49
CA CYS A 218 1.97 -15.04 1.74
C CYS A 218 2.12 -15.26 0.22
N ALA A 219 3.24 -14.87 -0.37
CA ALA A 219 3.49 -15.13 -1.79
C ALA A 219 3.78 -16.60 -2.04
N LYS A 220 4.57 -17.25 -1.16
CA LYS A 220 4.91 -18.67 -1.29
C LYS A 220 3.69 -19.57 -1.24
N THR A 221 2.67 -19.21 -0.47
CA THR A 221 1.46 -20.04 -0.27
C THR A 221 0.35 -19.76 -1.29
N CYS A 222 0.46 -18.73 -2.13
CA CYS A 222 -0.61 -18.34 -3.04
C CYS A 222 -0.79 -19.37 -4.17
N PRO A 223 -1.91 -20.14 -4.23
CA PRO A 223 -2.03 -21.24 -5.18
C PRO A 223 -2.25 -20.79 -6.63
N THR A 224 -2.74 -19.56 -6.83
CA THR A 224 -2.98 -18.98 -8.15
C THR A 224 -1.86 -18.03 -8.59
N GLU A 225 -0.82 -17.84 -7.75
CA GLU A 225 0.22 -16.83 -7.95
C GLU A 225 -0.35 -15.41 -8.16
N SER A 226 -1.55 -15.15 -7.62
CA SER A 226 -2.10 -13.80 -7.54
C SER A 226 -1.15 -12.86 -6.80
N ILE A 227 -0.43 -13.36 -5.81
CA ILE A 227 0.62 -12.63 -5.09
C ILE A 227 1.97 -13.10 -5.62
N LYS A 228 2.62 -12.23 -6.37
CA LYS A 228 4.01 -12.43 -6.80
C LYS A 228 4.94 -11.59 -5.93
N PHE A 229 6.15 -12.10 -5.73
CA PHE A 229 7.23 -11.41 -5.05
C PHE A 229 8.50 -11.48 -5.89
N GLY A 230 9.25 -10.39 -5.98
CA GLY A 230 10.47 -10.33 -6.77
C GLY A 230 11.07 -8.93 -6.80
N ASP A 231 11.93 -8.70 -7.78
CA ASP A 231 12.47 -7.38 -8.06
C ASP A 231 11.34 -6.44 -8.51
N TYR A 232 11.28 -5.27 -7.89
CA TYR A 232 10.17 -4.34 -8.07
C TYR A 232 9.95 -3.94 -9.53
N ASP A 233 11.03 -3.59 -10.24
CA ASP A 233 10.93 -3.13 -11.63
C ASP A 233 10.43 -4.24 -12.56
N ASP A 234 10.88 -5.47 -12.33
CA ASP A 234 10.44 -6.63 -13.09
C ASP A 234 8.95 -6.92 -12.85
N LEU A 235 8.50 -6.82 -11.59
CA LEU A 235 7.09 -6.97 -11.25
C LEU A 235 6.20 -5.89 -11.86
N VAL A 236 6.67 -4.64 -11.92
CA VAL A 236 5.93 -3.54 -12.56
C VAL A 236 5.84 -3.76 -14.06
N ALA A 237 6.90 -4.24 -14.70
CA ALA A 237 6.89 -4.58 -16.13
C ALA A 237 5.89 -5.72 -16.42
N ASP A 238 5.93 -6.81 -15.66
CA ASP A 238 4.98 -7.92 -15.73
C ASP A 238 3.53 -7.44 -15.56
N ALA A 239 3.32 -6.55 -14.59
CA ALA A 239 1.99 -6.00 -14.30
C ALA A 239 1.44 -5.18 -15.47
N ARG A 240 2.27 -4.32 -16.08
CA ARG A 240 1.89 -3.53 -17.28
C ARG A 240 1.53 -4.44 -18.45
N GLU A 241 2.33 -5.47 -18.71
CA GLU A 241 2.03 -6.44 -19.75
C GLU A 241 0.72 -7.20 -19.45
N ARG A 242 0.49 -7.57 -18.19
CA ARG A 242 -0.74 -8.24 -17.78
C ARG A 242 -1.97 -7.36 -18.00
N VAL A 243 -1.91 -6.07 -17.66
CA VAL A 243 -3.00 -5.10 -17.93
C VAL A 243 -3.25 -5.02 -19.43
N ALA A 244 -2.21 -4.90 -20.26
CA ALA A 244 -2.37 -4.84 -21.72
C ALA A 244 -3.06 -6.10 -22.28
N ARG A 245 -2.70 -7.29 -21.76
CA ARG A 245 -3.39 -8.54 -22.14
C ARG A 245 -4.86 -8.55 -21.73
N LEU A 246 -5.20 -8.04 -20.55
CA LEU A 246 -6.59 -7.95 -20.10
C LEU A 246 -7.40 -6.97 -20.97
N HIS A 247 -6.83 -5.82 -21.33
CA HIS A 247 -7.45 -4.88 -22.24
C HIS A 247 -7.72 -5.51 -23.62
N ALA A 248 -6.75 -6.26 -24.17
CA ALA A 248 -6.93 -6.99 -25.42
C ALA A 248 -8.03 -8.07 -25.34
N GLN A 249 -8.37 -8.54 -24.15
CA GLN A 249 -9.48 -9.47 -23.87
C GLN A 249 -10.82 -8.74 -23.62
N GLY A 250 -10.88 -7.42 -23.79
CA GLY A 250 -12.08 -6.61 -23.54
C GLY A 250 -12.32 -6.24 -22.06
N ARG A 251 -11.37 -6.54 -21.18
CA ARG A 251 -11.43 -6.17 -19.74
C ARG A 251 -10.80 -4.80 -19.53
N THR A 252 -11.48 -3.77 -20.01
CA THR A 252 -10.99 -2.38 -20.02
C THR A 252 -10.85 -1.78 -18.62
N GLU A 253 -11.55 -2.34 -17.65
CA GLU A 253 -11.48 -1.97 -16.24
C GLU A 253 -10.14 -2.27 -15.56
N ALA A 254 -9.29 -3.12 -16.15
CA ALA A 254 -8.00 -3.49 -15.59
C ALA A 254 -7.06 -2.28 -15.50
N ARG A 255 -6.49 -2.05 -14.32
CA ARG A 255 -5.59 -0.92 -14.04
C ARG A 255 -4.53 -1.26 -13.02
N LEU A 256 -3.44 -0.50 -13.00
CA LEU A 256 -2.42 -0.61 -11.96
C LEU A 256 -2.63 0.45 -10.88
N TYR A 257 -2.37 0.05 -9.65
CA TYR A 257 -2.34 0.92 -8.48
C TYR A 257 -1.01 0.77 -7.74
N GLY A 258 -0.45 1.89 -7.28
CA GLY A 258 0.79 1.92 -6.52
C GLY A 258 2.09 1.94 -7.36
N ALA A 259 2.00 1.84 -8.69
CA ALA A 259 3.15 1.91 -9.59
C ALA A 259 3.47 3.34 -10.09
N ASN A 260 2.74 4.35 -9.64
CA ASN A 260 2.94 5.73 -10.06
C ASN A 260 3.96 6.42 -9.14
N GLU A 261 5.13 6.75 -9.67
CA GLU A 261 6.20 7.43 -8.93
C GLU A 261 5.88 8.91 -8.62
N HIS A 262 4.85 9.45 -9.27
CA HIS A 262 4.44 10.85 -9.14
C HIS A 262 3.20 11.03 -8.25
N ASP A 263 2.70 9.95 -7.64
CA ASP A 263 1.64 10.07 -6.64
C ASP A 263 2.17 10.67 -5.32
N GLY A 264 1.27 11.00 -4.39
CA GLY A 264 1.64 11.65 -3.13
C GLY A 264 2.44 10.77 -2.15
N VAL A 265 2.73 9.50 -2.53
CA VAL A 265 3.58 8.56 -1.77
C VAL A 265 4.81 8.09 -2.57
N GLY A 266 5.01 8.60 -3.80
CA GLY A 266 6.13 8.27 -4.68
C GLY A 266 6.09 6.83 -5.19
N GLY A 267 4.92 6.26 -5.36
CA GLY A 267 4.69 4.85 -5.63
C GLY A 267 4.87 3.97 -4.39
N THR A 268 4.58 2.71 -4.53
CA THR A 268 4.57 1.74 -3.42
C THR A 268 5.35 0.47 -3.76
N GLY A 269 5.87 -0.20 -2.73
CA GLY A 269 6.51 -1.52 -2.87
C GLY A 269 5.51 -2.68 -3.01
N SER A 270 4.21 -2.41 -2.88
CA SER A 270 3.13 -3.38 -3.12
C SER A 270 2.23 -2.84 -4.21
N VAL A 271 2.40 -3.33 -5.42
CA VAL A 271 1.63 -2.93 -6.61
C VAL A 271 0.41 -3.85 -6.75
N PHE A 272 -0.71 -3.28 -7.19
CA PHE A 272 -1.95 -4.01 -7.41
C PHE A 272 -2.39 -3.89 -8.86
N LEU A 273 -2.81 -5.00 -9.45
CA LEU A 273 -3.63 -5.00 -10.65
C LEU A 273 -5.09 -5.12 -10.20
N LEU A 274 -5.86 -4.07 -10.42
CA LEU A 274 -7.26 -3.97 -10.02
C LEU A 274 -8.17 -4.13 -11.23
N LEU A 275 -9.42 -4.52 -10.99
CA LEU A 275 -10.49 -4.63 -12.00
C LEU A 275 -11.61 -3.61 -11.76
N ASP A 276 -11.33 -2.57 -11.00
CA ASP A 276 -12.21 -1.42 -10.76
C ASP A 276 -11.39 -0.27 -10.18
N GLU A 277 -12.07 0.84 -9.83
CA GLU A 277 -11.48 1.98 -9.14
C GLU A 277 -10.86 1.56 -7.79
N PRO A 278 -9.77 2.20 -7.36
CA PRO A 278 -9.12 1.90 -6.09
C PRO A 278 -10.06 1.95 -4.88
N GLU A 279 -11.00 2.88 -4.89
CA GLU A 279 -11.96 3.10 -3.79
C GLU A 279 -12.86 1.89 -3.55
N VAL A 280 -13.18 1.14 -4.60
CA VAL A 280 -13.97 -0.10 -4.51
C VAL A 280 -13.24 -1.14 -3.65
N TYR A 281 -11.92 -1.08 -3.64
CA TYR A 281 -11.06 -1.95 -2.81
C TYR A 281 -10.69 -1.33 -1.47
N GLY A 282 -11.27 -0.18 -1.12
CA GLY A 282 -10.91 0.57 0.08
C GLY A 282 -9.53 1.23 0.02
N LEU A 283 -8.97 1.39 -1.18
CA LEU A 283 -7.71 2.06 -1.41
C LEU A 283 -7.95 3.54 -1.72
N PRO A 284 -7.17 4.48 -1.14
CA PRO A 284 -7.30 5.89 -1.48
C PRO A 284 -6.87 6.12 -2.95
N PRO A 285 -7.67 6.87 -3.75
CA PRO A 285 -7.33 7.11 -5.16
C PRO A 285 -6.09 7.97 -5.34
N ASP A 286 -5.85 8.89 -4.42
CA ASP A 286 -4.68 9.78 -4.38
C ASP A 286 -4.04 9.74 -2.98
N PRO A 287 -3.26 8.69 -2.68
CA PRO A 287 -2.60 8.57 -1.39
C PRO A 287 -1.53 9.65 -1.24
N ARG A 288 -1.55 10.40 -0.13
CA ARG A 288 -0.63 11.49 0.11
C ARG A 288 -0.05 11.44 1.51
N VAL A 289 1.26 11.64 1.61
CA VAL A 289 1.92 11.84 2.90
C VAL A 289 2.08 13.33 3.19
N GLY A 290 1.62 13.77 4.36
CA GLY A 290 1.66 15.18 4.74
C GLY A 290 3.10 15.74 4.85
N THR A 291 4.09 14.88 5.03
CA THR A 291 5.50 15.26 5.14
C THR A 291 6.18 15.55 3.80
N ALA A 292 5.65 15.03 2.69
CA ALA A 292 6.24 15.19 1.36
C ALA A 292 6.38 16.67 0.92
N ASP A 293 5.44 17.51 1.33
CA ASP A 293 5.40 18.93 0.94
C ASP A 293 6.16 19.86 1.90
N LEU A 294 6.61 19.39 3.06
CA LEU A 294 7.26 20.22 4.07
C LEU A 294 8.42 21.07 3.52
N PRO A 295 9.35 20.54 2.72
CA PRO A 295 10.44 21.34 2.16
C PRO A 295 9.94 22.48 1.27
N ALA A 296 8.93 22.23 0.44
CA ALA A 296 8.33 23.25 -0.43
C ALA A 296 7.56 24.29 0.40
N MET A 297 6.86 23.88 1.43
CA MET A 297 6.17 24.78 2.36
C MET A 297 7.16 25.67 3.11
N PHE A 298 8.24 25.13 3.65
CA PHE A 298 9.29 25.91 4.30
C PHE A 298 9.92 26.92 3.36
N LYS A 299 10.24 26.53 2.13
CA LYS A 299 10.79 27.45 1.11
C LYS A 299 9.81 28.58 0.80
N ARG A 300 8.54 28.29 0.59
CA ARG A 300 7.50 29.31 0.34
C ARG A 300 7.32 30.25 1.53
N SER A 301 7.29 29.72 2.75
CA SER A 301 7.18 30.51 3.98
C SER A 301 8.39 31.42 4.18
N ALA A 302 9.60 30.93 3.91
CA ALA A 302 10.82 31.73 3.97
C ALA A 302 10.81 32.89 2.96
N LEU A 303 10.35 32.64 1.73
CA LEU A 303 10.21 33.68 0.71
C LEU A 303 9.16 34.74 1.11
N ALA A 304 8.02 34.29 1.67
CA ALA A 304 7.00 35.21 2.15
C ALA A 304 7.50 36.03 3.33
N ALA A 305 8.21 35.45 4.28
CA ALA A 305 8.84 36.19 5.39
C ALA A 305 9.87 37.20 4.91
N ALA A 306 10.72 36.82 3.96
CA ALA A 306 11.69 37.78 3.35
C ALA A 306 11.00 38.94 2.64
N GLY A 307 9.90 38.67 1.92
CA GLY A 307 9.08 39.71 1.29
C GLY A 307 8.44 40.65 2.30
N MET A 308 7.91 40.15 3.41
CA MET A 308 7.37 40.96 4.48
C MET A 308 8.45 41.84 5.16
N LEU A 309 9.63 41.27 5.40
CA LEU A 309 10.75 42.02 5.98
C LEU A 309 11.23 43.14 5.04
N ALA A 310 11.32 42.85 3.73
CA ALA A 310 11.68 43.85 2.75
C ALA A 310 10.63 44.96 2.68
N ALA A 311 9.34 44.66 2.67
CA ALA A 311 8.27 45.64 2.69
C ALA A 311 8.29 46.51 3.96
N ALA A 312 8.53 45.90 5.13
CA ALA A 312 8.69 46.64 6.37
C ALA A 312 9.89 47.56 6.34
N ALA A 313 11.06 47.10 5.84
CA ALA A 313 12.26 47.92 5.72
C ALA A 313 12.01 49.13 4.80
N VAL A 314 11.34 48.94 3.67
CA VAL A 314 10.98 50.06 2.76
C VAL A 314 10.05 51.04 3.47
N ALA A 315 9.07 50.58 4.22
CA ALA A 315 8.13 51.44 4.96
C ALA A 315 8.83 52.25 6.07
N PHE A 316 9.82 51.65 6.75
CA PHE A 316 10.57 52.36 7.82
C PHE A 316 11.72 53.23 7.35
N LEU A 317 12.34 52.91 6.20
CA LEU A 317 13.47 53.66 5.65
C LEU A 317 13.06 54.72 4.59
N GLY A 318 11.83 54.60 4.05
CA GLY A 318 11.29 55.53 3.05
C GLY A 318 10.32 56.59 3.59
N GLY A 319 10.09 56.63 4.90
CA GLY A 319 9.38 57.70 5.63
C GLY A 319 10.37 58.50 6.41
#